data_7b5aeccc2045c5b287657581450fb16c
#
_entry.id   7b5aeccc2045c5b287657581450fb16c
#
_cell.length_a   1.000
_cell.length_b   1.000
_cell.length_c   1.000
_cell.angle_alpha   90.00
_cell.angle_beta   90.00
_cell.angle_gamma   90.00
#
_symmetry.space_group_name_H-M   'P 1'
#
loop_
_entity.id
_entity.type
_entity.pdbx_description
1 polymer ?
#
loop_
_entity_poly.entity_id
_entity_poly.type
_entity_poly.pdbx_seq_one_letter_code
_entity_poly.pdbx_strand_id
1 'polypeptide(L)'
;MIEIGIGRARNPQSGLVAVVDDQVFDLATILIFLGPTDAPAPELLGDVLLDWERWSDRLLVIRDLVRADRERIPSLGSLSDVTLDAPVVPDALLLFAAANYAEHTIEAENSEWVGTKVGSGATDPYMFLKPNRSVVGPTDPILSPSDALMVDWEVELGVVIGRTGHRISADSAMDYVAGYTICNDVSARDHVQREEWPLFSSDWFAQKGYDTFTPIGPVIVPAAVVPDPYALALRLWVDDELKQDGVASDMVFDIADQIEYVSRFSTLRPGDIISTGTPAGVGMATGRYLVAGETMRVEIDGLGYQRSPVVSEDL
;
A
#
# COMPACT_ATOMS: atom_id res chain seq x y z
N MET A 1 -0.91 -16.01 1.00
CA MET A 1 0.40 -16.46 0.43
C MET A 1 0.71 -15.64 -0.80
N ILE A 2 1.91 -15.06 -0.89
CA ILE A 2 2.39 -14.32 -2.05
C ILE A 2 2.90 -15.30 -3.10
N GLU A 3 2.24 -15.36 -4.25
CA GLU A 3 2.67 -16.23 -5.35
C GLU A 3 4.02 -15.79 -5.97
N ILE A 4 4.16 -14.52 -6.24
CA ILE A 4 5.38 -13.82 -6.64
C ILE A 4 5.26 -12.35 -6.30
N GLY A 5 6.33 -11.75 -5.76
CA GLY A 5 6.42 -10.33 -5.50
C GLY A 5 7.85 -9.84 -5.61
N ILE A 6 8.01 -8.53 -5.85
CA ILE A 6 9.31 -7.83 -5.87
C ILE A 6 9.36 -6.80 -4.77
N GLY A 7 10.46 -6.75 -4.04
CA GLY A 7 10.66 -5.80 -2.95
C GLY A 7 12.15 -5.55 -2.70
N ARG A 8 12.41 -4.98 -1.53
CA ARG A 8 13.77 -4.70 -1.06
C ARG A 8 13.95 -5.21 0.35
N ALA A 9 14.98 -6.01 0.58
CA ALA A 9 15.39 -6.41 1.92
C ALA A 9 16.32 -5.36 2.54
N ARG A 10 16.18 -5.19 3.85
CA ARG A 10 17.08 -4.39 4.70
C ARG A 10 18.05 -5.29 5.45
N ASN A 11 17.56 -6.45 5.91
CA ASN A 11 18.30 -7.40 6.72
C ASN A 11 17.80 -8.83 6.39
N PRO A 12 18.63 -9.88 6.35
CA PRO A 12 20.07 -9.93 6.68
C PRO A 12 20.99 -9.32 5.61
N GLN A 13 20.52 -9.12 4.39
CA GLN A 13 21.26 -8.55 3.28
C GLN A 13 20.43 -7.47 2.61
N SER A 14 21.01 -6.28 2.42
CA SER A 14 20.34 -5.20 1.69
C SER A 14 20.38 -5.42 0.20
N GLY A 15 19.22 -5.34 -0.48
CA GLY A 15 19.13 -5.48 -1.94
C GLY A 15 17.73 -5.78 -2.41
N LEU A 16 17.56 -5.89 -3.72
CA LEU A 16 16.30 -6.34 -4.32
C LEU A 16 16.07 -7.82 -4.04
N VAL A 17 14.84 -8.15 -3.73
CA VAL A 17 14.42 -9.52 -3.44
C VAL A 17 13.18 -9.88 -4.25
N ALA A 18 13.10 -11.16 -4.64
CA ALA A 18 11.85 -11.76 -5.06
C ALA A 18 11.28 -12.58 -3.90
N VAL A 19 9.98 -12.47 -3.68
CA VAL A 19 9.23 -13.32 -2.74
C VAL A 19 8.44 -14.31 -3.56
N VAL A 20 8.63 -15.61 -3.33
CA VAL A 20 7.91 -16.70 -3.99
C VAL A 20 7.35 -17.64 -2.93
N ASP A 21 6.04 -17.83 -2.91
CA ASP A 21 5.35 -18.70 -1.94
C ASP A 21 5.78 -18.37 -0.48
N ASP A 22 5.79 -17.06 -0.15
CA ASP A 22 6.20 -16.49 1.14
C ASP A 22 7.67 -16.76 1.55
N GLN A 23 8.52 -17.20 0.63
CA GLN A 23 9.97 -17.31 0.84
C GLN A 23 10.68 -16.18 0.09
N VAL A 24 11.68 -15.61 0.73
CA VAL A 24 12.45 -14.46 0.25
C VAL A 24 13.75 -14.93 -0.39
N PHE A 25 14.04 -14.46 -1.58
CA PHE A 25 15.24 -14.79 -2.35
C PHE A 25 15.94 -13.53 -2.81
N ASP A 26 17.26 -13.51 -2.73
CA ASP A 26 18.06 -12.43 -3.31
C ASP A 26 17.91 -12.43 -4.84
N LEU A 27 17.47 -11.31 -5.40
CA LEU A 27 17.20 -11.20 -6.83
C LEU A 27 18.47 -11.40 -7.67
N ALA A 28 19.61 -10.87 -7.25
CA ALA A 28 20.87 -11.02 -7.97
C ALA A 28 21.30 -12.50 -8.04
N THR A 29 21.11 -13.23 -6.95
CA THR A 29 21.35 -14.69 -6.90
C THR A 29 20.44 -15.43 -7.88
N ILE A 30 19.14 -15.16 -7.89
CA ILE A 30 18.21 -15.81 -8.85
C ILE A 30 18.64 -15.53 -10.30
N LEU A 31 19.05 -14.31 -10.60
CA LEU A 31 19.47 -13.92 -11.96
C LEU A 31 20.68 -14.71 -12.46
N ILE A 32 21.58 -15.16 -11.56
CA ILE A 32 22.69 -16.07 -11.90
C ILE A 32 22.15 -17.43 -12.36
N PHE A 33 21.13 -17.97 -11.70
CA PHE A 33 20.50 -19.23 -12.09
C PHE A 33 19.74 -19.15 -13.41
N LEU A 34 19.17 -17.98 -13.72
CA LEU A 34 18.52 -17.73 -15.01
C LEU A 34 19.48 -17.64 -16.18
N GLY A 35 20.77 -17.42 -15.89
CA GLY A 35 21.81 -17.28 -16.90
C GLY A 35 21.95 -15.86 -17.46
N PRO A 36 22.91 -15.65 -18.37
CA PRO A 36 23.24 -14.34 -18.89
C PRO A 36 22.06 -13.70 -19.64
N THR A 37 21.91 -12.40 -19.47
CA THR A 37 20.90 -11.58 -20.13
C THR A 37 21.59 -10.40 -20.80
N ASP A 38 20.97 -9.86 -21.85
CA ASP A 38 21.51 -8.70 -22.61
C ASP A 38 21.40 -7.37 -21.81
N ALA A 39 20.74 -7.37 -20.65
CA ALA A 39 20.62 -6.19 -19.80
C ALA A 39 21.28 -6.40 -18.44
N PRO A 40 21.85 -5.34 -17.84
CA PRO A 40 22.40 -5.41 -16.50
C PRO A 40 21.32 -5.81 -15.47
N ALA A 41 21.77 -6.41 -14.37
CA ALA A 41 20.87 -6.65 -13.22
C ALA A 41 20.43 -5.30 -12.65
N PRO A 42 19.15 -5.17 -12.23
CA PRO A 42 18.67 -3.95 -11.60
C PRO A 42 19.34 -3.80 -10.23
N GLU A 43 19.67 -2.58 -9.87
CA GLU A 43 20.20 -2.24 -8.54
C GLU A 43 19.12 -1.66 -7.63
N LEU A 44 18.17 -0.97 -8.23
CA LEU A 44 17.09 -0.28 -7.53
C LEU A 44 15.71 -0.79 -7.99
N LEU A 45 14.72 -0.68 -7.12
CA LEU A 45 13.32 -0.98 -7.45
C LEU A 45 12.83 -0.12 -8.63
N GLY A 46 13.29 1.13 -8.71
CA GLY A 46 12.99 2.03 -9.84
C GLY A 46 13.45 1.47 -11.19
N ASP A 47 14.59 0.77 -11.26
CA ASP A 47 15.05 0.14 -12.50
C ASP A 47 14.10 -0.95 -12.98
N VAL A 48 13.50 -1.69 -12.03
CA VAL A 48 12.49 -2.72 -12.31
C VAL A 48 11.20 -2.07 -12.83
N LEU A 49 10.72 -1.02 -12.15
CA LEU A 49 9.46 -0.37 -12.47
C LEU A 49 9.51 0.42 -13.79
N LEU A 50 10.67 1.02 -14.14
CA LEU A 50 10.87 1.72 -15.41
C LEU A 50 10.83 0.81 -16.63
N ASP A 51 11.11 -0.49 -16.48
CA ASP A 51 11.03 -1.52 -17.53
C ASP A 51 10.01 -2.62 -17.14
N TRP A 52 8.84 -2.17 -16.62
CA TRP A 52 7.89 -3.08 -16.00
C TRP A 52 7.33 -4.15 -16.96
N GLU A 53 7.06 -3.82 -18.21
CA GLU A 53 6.59 -4.81 -19.20
C GLU A 53 7.52 -6.04 -19.24
N ARG A 54 8.82 -5.80 -19.31
CA ARG A 54 9.82 -6.87 -19.29
C ARG A 54 9.90 -7.56 -17.94
N TRP A 55 9.86 -6.81 -16.83
CA TRP A 55 10.01 -7.37 -15.51
C TRP A 55 8.79 -8.14 -15.04
N SER A 56 7.59 -7.78 -15.47
CA SER A 56 6.38 -8.54 -15.20
C SER A 56 6.51 -9.98 -15.70
N ASP A 57 6.88 -10.17 -16.96
CA ASP A 57 7.11 -11.51 -17.54
C ASP A 57 8.27 -12.23 -16.84
N ARG A 58 9.34 -11.51 -16.55
CA ARG A 58 10.53 -12.08 -15.91
C ARG A 58 10.25 -12.56 -14.49
N LEU A 59 9.40 -11.88 -13.73
CA LEU A 59 8.98 -12.32 -12.41
C LEU A 59 8.21 -13.64 -12.49
N LEU A 60 7.38 -13.87 -13.49
CA LEU A 60 6.71 -15.15 -13.71
C LEU A 60 7.72 -16.27 -13.98
N VAL A 61 8.74 -16.00 -14.80
CA VAL A 61 9.83 -16.95 -15.05
C VAL A 61 10.63 -17.24 -13.77
N ILE A 62 10.90 -16.22 -12.95
CA ILE A 62 11.55 -16.35 -11.64
C ILE A 62 10.72 -17.25 -10.72
N ARG A 63 9.42 -17.02 -10.62
CA ARG A 63 8.51 -17.87 -9.83
C ARG A 63 8.63 -19.34 -10.23
N ASP A 64 8.53 -19.61 -11.54
CA ASP A 64 8.53 -20.98 -12.06
C ASP A 64 9.91 -21.65 -11.85
N LEU A 65 11.00 -20.91 -12.02
CA LEU A 65 12.36 -21.40 -11.73
C LEU A 65 12.52 -21.75 -10.24
N VAL A 66 12.12 -20.83 -9.35
CA VAL A 66 12.23 -21.06 -7.90
C VAL A 66 11.40 -22.27 -7.47
N ARG A 67 10.19 -22.43 -8.01
CA ARG A 67 9.35 -23.61 -7.71
C ARG A 67 9.95 -24.92 -8.21
N ALA A 68 10.60 -24.90 -9.38
CA ALA A 68 11.21 -26.08 -9.98
C ALA A 68 12.53 -26.50 -9.31
N ASP A 69 13.36 -25.53 -8.89
CA ASP A 69 14.74 -25.76 -8.40
C ASP A 69 14.94 -25.24 -6.95
N ARG A 70 13.88 -25.24 -6.12
CA ARG A 70 13.85 -24.64 -4.78
C ARG A 70 14.99 -25.09 -3.86
N GLU A 71 15.43 -26.34 -3.97
CA GLU A 71 16.53 -26.88 -3.16
C GLU A 71 17.92 -26.31 -3.56
N ARG A 72 18.06 -25.82 -4.79
CA ARG A 72 19.34 -25.31 -5.31
C ARG A 72 19.47 -23.80 -5.17
N ILE A 73 18.36 -23.07 -5.13
CA ILE A 73 18.34 -21.61 -5.01
C ILE A 73 18.28 -21.25 -3.52
N PRO A 74 19.33 -20.62 -2.95
CA PRO A 74 19.36 -20.29 -1.54
C PRO A 74 18.31 -19.24 -1.19
N SER A 75 17.44 -19.55 -0.21
CA SER A 75 16.51 -18.62 0.38
C SER A 75 17.18 -17.79 1.46
N LEU A 76 16.77 -16.52 1.60
CA LEU A 76 17.15 -15.68 2.74
C LEU A 76 16.33 -16.00 4.01
N GLY A 77 15.22 -16.74 3.86
CA GLY A 77 14.28 -17.10 4.91
C GLY A 77 12.84 -16.93 4.47
N SER A 78 11.91 -17.11 5.40
CA SER A 78 10.51 -16.80 5.18
C SER A 78 10.26 -15.30 5.25
N LEU A 79 9.08 -14.85 4.82
CA LEU A 79 8.69 -13.44 4.90
C LEU A 79 8.74 -12.87 6.34
N SER A 80 8.57 -13.73 7.35
CA SER A 80 8.69 -13.37 8.77
C SER A 80 10.13 -13.26 9.28
N ASP A 81 11.11 -13.83 8.58
CA ASP A 81 12.52 -13.89 9.00
C ASP A 81 13.36 -12.76 8.40
N VAL A 82 12.83 -12.09 7.37
CA VAL A 82 13.53 -11.05 6.60
C VAL A 82 12.87 -9.71 6.83
N THR A 83 13.65 -8.72 7.24
CA THR A 83 13.17 -7.32 7.34
C THR A 83 13.16 -6.70 5.95
N LEU A 84 11.99 -6.29 5.49
CA LEU A 84 11.79 -5.61 4.20
C LEU A 84 11.63 -4.10 4.40
N ASP A 85 12.14 -3.34 3.43
CA ASP A 85 11.81 -1.92 3.27
C ASP A 85 10.46 -1.77 2.57
N ALA A 86 9.86 -0.58 2.70
CA ALA A 86 8.72 -0.23 1.85
C ALA A 86 9.11 -0.29 0.37
N PRO A 87 8.31 -0.96 -0.49
CA PRO A 87 8.59 -1.05 -1.92
C PRO A 87 8.17 0.23 -2.67
N VAL A 88 8.74 1.36 -2.26
CA VAL A 88 8.43 2.71 -2.76
C VAL A 88 9.69 3.34 -3.35
N VAL A 89 9.56 3.97 -4.53
CA VAL A 89 10.65 4.74 -5.12
C VAL A 89 10.71 6.15 -4.50
N PRO A 90 11.90 6.77 -4.41
CA PRO A 90 12.08 8.01 -3.62
C PRO A 90 11.23 9.20 -4.06
N ASP A 91 10.87 9.29 -5.33
CA ASP A 91 10.13 10.39 -5.94
C ASP A 91 8.69 10.01 -6.34
N ALA A 92 8.17 8.88 -5.84
CA ALA A 92 6.81 8.45 -6.07
C ALA A 92 5.79 9.49 -5.57
N LEU A 93 4.72 9.69 -6.31
CA LEU A 93 3.51 10.30 -5.77
C LEU A 93 2.76 9.26 -4.93
N LEU A 94 2.41 9.63 -3.71
CA LEU A 94 1.59 8.82 -2.82
C LEU A 94 0.20 9.45 -2.73
N LEU A 95 -0.71 8.93 -3.53
CA LEU A 95 -2.09 9.40 -3.68
C LEU A 95 -3.02 8.50 -2.89
N PHE A 96 -3.89 9.09 -2.08
CA PHE A 96 -4.80 8.35 -1.20
C PHE A 96 -6.24 8.80 -1.44
N ALA A 97 -7.17 7.85 -1.49
CA ALA A 97 -8.59 8.11 -1.66
C ALA A 97 -9.31 8.22 -0.31
N ALA A 98 -10.01 9.33 -0.10
CA ALA A 98 -10.84 9.51 1.08
C ALA A 98 -12.27 8.99 0.83
N ALA A 99 -12.86 8.35 1.84
CA ALA A 99 -14.27 7.93 1.86
C ALA A 99 -14.70 7.10 0.63
N ASN A 100 -13.85 6.18 0.19
CA ASN A 100 -14.06 5.41 -1.04
C ASN A 100 -14.72 4.03 -0.83
N TYR A 101 -15.22 3.72 0.36
CA TYR A 101 -15.98 2.51 0.61
C TYR A 101 -17.37 2.86 1.18
N ALA A 102 -18.43 2.25 0.63
CA ALA A 102 -19.79 2.62 0.94
C ALA A 102 -20.12 2.48 2.45
N GLU A 103 -19.72 1.37 3.07
CA GLU A 103 -19.94 1.13 4.50
C GLU A 103 -19.14 2.09 5.39
N HIS A 104 -17.90 2.40 5.01
CA HIS A 104 -17.08 3.40 5.71
C HIS A 104 -17.72 4.80 5.65
N THR A 105 -18.34 5.15 4.53
CA THR A 105 -19.10 6.41 4.39
C THR A 105 -20.28 6.46 5.34
N ILE A 106 -21.00 5.33 5.53
CA ILE A 106 -22.12 5.23 6.47
C ILE A 106 -21.65 5.37 7.92
N GLU A 107 -20.51 4.77 8.28
CA GLU A 107 -19.89 4.95 9.61
C GLU A 107 -19.57 6.42 9.88
N ALA A 108 -19.02 7.13 8.89
CA ALA A 108 -18.69 8.54 8.98
C ALA A 108 -19.95 9.43 9.10
N GLU A 109 -21.08 9.06 8.48
CA GLU A 109 -22.35 9.77 8.60
C GLU A 109 -22.95 9.67 10.03
N ASN A 110 -22.69 8.59 10.76
CA ASN A 110 -23.08 8.43 12.16
C ASN A 110 -22.16 9.20 13.13
N SER A 111 -20.97 9.59 12.69
CA SER A 111 -20.15 10.59 13.34
C SER A 111 -20.67 11.99 12.95
N GLU A 112 -20.35 13.04 13.67
CA GLU A 112 -20.77 14.44 13.35
C GLU A 112 -20.28 14.94 11.97
N TRP A 113 -19.64 14.08 11.20
CA TRP A 113 -19.14 14.28 9.83
C TRP A 113 -20.18 13.88 8.78
N VAL A 114 -21.26 14.61 8.67
CA VAL A 114 -22.26 14.39 7.61
C VAL A 114 -21.75 14.99 6.30
N GLY A 115 -20.96 14.22 5.58
CA GLY A 115 -20.65 14.49 4.18
C GLY A 115 -21.83 14.10 3.28
N THR A 116 -22.02 14.82 2.19
CA THR A 116 -22.96 14.50 1.11
C THR A 116 -22.73 13.07 0.63
N LYS A 117 -23.79 12.31 0.38
CA LYS A 117 -23.75 10.97 -0.22
C LYS A 117 -22.84 10.97 -1.44
N VAL A 118 -21.68 10.34 -1.31
CA VAL A 118 -20.76 10.12 -2.39
C VAL A 118 -21.24 8.88 -3.15
N GLY A 119 -21.56 9.02 -4.41
CA GLY A 119 -21.96 7.92 -5.28
C GLY A 119 -21.27 8.02 -6.61
N SER A 120 -20.84 6.89 -7.19
CA SER A 120 -20.21 6.88 -8.51
C SER A 120 -21.12 7.57 -9.54
N GLY A 121 -20.55 8.49 -10.32
CA GLY A 121 -21.26 9.25 -11.36
C GLY A 121 -21.92 10.55 -10.91
N ALA A 122 -21.96 10.86 -9.59
CA ALA A 122 -22.47 12.13 -9.07
C ALA A 122 -21.34 13.11 -8.69
N THR A 123 -20.17 12.59 -8.29
CA THR A 123 -18.99 13.37 -7.88
C THR A 123 -17.72 12.67 -8.36
N ASP A 124 -16.62 13.39 -8.39
CA ASP A 124 -15.28 12.83 -8.60
C ASP A 124 -14.73 12.22 -7.28
N PRO A 125 -13.76 11.29 -7.32
CA PRO A 125 -13.05 10.80 -6.14
C PRO A 125 -12.39 11.96 -5.36
N TYR A 126 -12.40 11.90 -4.04
CA TYR A 126 -11.63 12.82 -3.22
C TYR A 126 -10.26 12.23 -2.96
N MET A 127 -9.20 12.86 -3.50
CA MET A 127 -7.83 12.38 -3.41
C MET A 127 -6.95 13.37 -2.66
N PHE A 128 -5.99 12.86 -1.88
CA PHE A 128 -5.00 13.66 -1.18
C PHE A 128 -3.61 13.01 -1.30
N LEU A 129 -2.58 13.76 -0.92
CA LEU A 129 -1.19 13.31 -0.94
C LEU A 129 -0.70 13.07 0.48
N LYS A 130 0.06 11.98 0.67
CA LYS A 130 0.88 11.80 1.87
C LYS A 130 2.36 12.06 1.56
N PRO A 131 3.12 12.65 2.51
CA PRO A 131 4.53 12.90 2.28
C PRO A 131 5.32 11.59 2.23
N ASN A 132 6.29 11.46 1.32
CA ASN A 132 7.15 10.28 1.23
C ASN A 132 7.93 10.00 2.54
N ARG A 133 8.12 11.01 3.38
CA ARG A 133 8.79 10.87 4.69
C ARG A 133 7.95 10.11 5.73
N SER A 134 6.63 10.04 5.54
CA SER A 134 5.76 9.24 6.40
C SER A 134 5.84 7.73 6.12
N VAL A 135 6.50 7.33 5.02
CA VAL A 135 6.59 5.93 4.60
C VAL A 135 7.53 5.13 5.48
N VAL A 136 7.05 3.97 5.89
CA VAL A 136 7.82 2.96 6.61
C VAL A 136 7.56 1.57 6.03
N GLY A 137 8.45 0.63 6.31
CA GLY A 137 8.33 -0.76 5.88
C GLY A 137 7.24 -1.54 6.62
N PRO A 138 6.93 -2.76 6.16
CA PRO A 138 5.79 -3.55 6.65
C PRO A 138 5.90 -4.00 8.12
N THR A 139 7.09 -3.91 8.71
CA THR A 139 7.34 -4.32 10.11
C THR A 139 7.91 -3.19 10.96
N ASP A 140 8.00 -1.99 10.41
CA ASP A 140 8.50 -0.84 11.14
C ASP A 140 7.46 -0.34 12.17
N PRO A 141 7.90 0.29 13.26
CA PRO A 141 6.99 0.83 14.26
C PRO A 141 6.23 2.05 13.75
N ILE A 142 5.00 2.21 14.26
CA ILE A 142 4.25 3.47 14.19
C ILE A 142 4.60 4.28 15.43
N LEU A 143 5.11 5.49 15.23
CA LEU A 143 5.35 6.44 16.29
C LEU A 143 4.03 7.14 16.64
N SER A 144 3.50 6.87 17.84
CA SER A 144 2.33 7.57 18.35
C SER A 144 2.77 8.92 18.90
N PRO A 145 2.39 10.04 18.24
CA PRO A 145 2.78 11.36 18.69
C PRO A 145 2.20 11.69 20.08
N SER A 146 2.93 12.45 20.89
CA SER A 146 2.45 12.83 22.23
C SER A 146 1.31 13.84 22.20
N ASP A 147 1.15 14.56 21.10
CA ASP A 147 0.11 15.56 20.86
C ASP A 147 -1.11 15.02 20.08
N ALA A 148 -1.08 13.75 19.60
CA ALA A 148 -2.20 13.11 18.94
C ALA A 148 -2.81 11.99 19.80
N LEU A 149 -4.05 12.19 20.25
CA LEU A 149 -4.75 11.27 21.13
C LEU A 149 -5.67 10.28 20.39
N MET A 150 -5.92 10.52 19.08
CA MET A 150 -6.85 9.75 18.26
C MET A 150 -6.13 9.14 17.03
N VAL A 151 -5.05 8.38 17.30
CA VAL A 151 -4.32 7.67 16.23
C VAL A 151 -5.14 6.45 15.78
N ASP A 152 -5.48 6.40 14.51
CA ASP A 152 -6.39 5.45 13.89
C ASP A 152 -5.71 4.67 12.76
N TRP A 153 -6.31 3.57 12.35
CA TRP A 153 -5.86 2.64 11.31
C TRP A 153 -6.77 2.64 10.10
N GLU A 154 -6.21 2.35 8.92
CA GLU A 154 -6.95 2.23 7.66
C GLU A 154 -6.22 1.27 6.71
N VAL A 155 -6.67 -0.02 6.63
CA VAL A 155 -6.15 -0.94 5.62
C VAL A 155 -6.63 -0.54 4.24
N GLU A 156 -5.70 -0.46 3.27
CA GLU A 156 -6.00 -0.05 1.91
C GLU A 156 -5.25 -0.89 0.87
N LEU A 157 -5.90 -1.12 -0.27
CA LEU A 157 -5.24 -1.68 -1.45
C LEU A 157 -4.41 -0.59 -2.13
N GLY A 158 -3.10 -0.78 -2.21
CA GLY A 158 -2.19 0.09 -2.96
C GLY A 158 -2.03 -0.37 -4.41
N VAL A 159 -2.33 0.49 -5.36
CA VAL A 159 -2.17 0.27 -6.81
C VAL A 159 -0.88 0.94 -7.26
N VAL A 160 0.07 0.16 -7.75
CA VAL A 160 1.38 0.65 -8.21
C VAL A 160 1.34 0.90 -9.71
N ILE A 161 1.69 2.09 -10.15
CA ILE A 161 1.76 2.47 -11.56
C ILE A 161 3.03 1.91 -12.21
N GLY A 162 2.91 1.35 -13.40
CA GLY A 162 4.00 0.75 -14.18
C GLY A 162 4.31 1.45 -15.50
N ARG A 163 3.48 2.40 -15.90
CA ARG A 163 3.64 3.13 -17.17
C ARG A 163 3.36 4.61 -17.00
N THR A 164 4.17 5.44 -17.65
CA THR A 164 3.91 6.89 -17.65
C THR A 164 2.65 7.24 -18.43
N GLY A 165 1.74 8.03 -17.83
CA GLY A 165 0.52 8.47 -18.48
C GLY A 165 -0.02 9.78 -17.94
N HIS A 166 -0.72 10.53 -18.80
CA HIS A 166 -1.44 11.76 -18.48
C HIS A 166 -2.78 11.77 -19.21
N ARG A 167 -3.86 12.12 -18.51
CA ARG A 167 -5.24 12.07 -19.04
C ARG A 167 -5.61 10.68 -19.55
N ILE A 168 -5.32 9.68 -18.72
CA ILE A 168 -5.63 8.28 -18.98
C ILE A 168 -7.14 8.12 -18.90
N SER A 169 -7.76 7.46 -19.89
CA SER A 169 -9.19 7.13 -19.81
C SER A 169 -9.41 5.91 -18.90
N ALA A 170 -10.57 5.83 -18.25
CA ALA A 170 -10.94 4.68 -17.43
C ALA A 170 -10.83 3.34 -18.22
N ASP A 171 -11.23 3.32 -19.49
CA ASP A 171 -11.15 2.12 -20.34
C ASP A 171 -9.72 1.58 -20.52
N SER A 172 -8.69 2.43 -20.39
CA SER A 172 -7.29 2.06 -20.54
C SER A 172 -6.49 2.06 -19.23
N ALA A 173 -7.11 2.45 -18.13
CA ALA A 173 -6.43 2.70 -16.86
C ALA A 173 -5.68 1.46 -16.33
N MET A 174 -6.28 0.29 -16.45
CA MET A 174 -5.67 -0.96 -15.97
C MET A 174 -4.40 -1.36 -16.72
N ASP A 175 -4.20 -0.89 -17.96
CA ASP A 175 -2.94 -1.10 -18.71
C ASP A 175 -1.74 -0.34 -18.11
N TYR A 176 -1.99 0.59 -17.18
CA TYR A 176 -0.97 1.36 -16.49
C TYR A 176 -0.59 0.78 -15.13
N VAL A 177 -1.29 -0.26 -14.67
CA VAL A 177 -1.05 -0.89 -13.38
C VAL A 177 0.09 -1.90 -13.47
N ALA A 178 1.15 -1.68 -12.70
CA ALA A 178 2.23 -2.66 -12.52
C ALA A 178 1.78 -3.82 -11.63
N GLY A 179 1.15 -3.51 -10.52
CA GLY A 179 0.78 -4.49 -9.51
C GLY A 179 0.18 -3.85 -8.29
N TYR A 180 0.15 -4.62 -7.22
CA TYR A 180 -0.54 -4.25 -5.99
C TYR A 180 0.37 -4.43 -4.78
N THR A 181 0.11 -3.63 -3.74
CA THR A 181 0.76 -3.72 -2.44
C THR A 181 -0.25 -3.40 -1.33
N ILE A 182 0.14 -3.53 -0.08
CA ILE A 182 -0.68 -3.14 1.06
C ILE A 182 -0.25 -1.74 1.50
N CYS A 183 -1.22 -0.86 1.72
CA CYS A 183 -1.03 0.42 2.41
C CYS A 183 -1.81 0.40 3.73
N ASN A 184 -1.30 1.14 4.73
CA ASN A 184 -2.05 1.46 5.93
C ASN A 184 -2.02 3.00 6.10
N ASP A 185 -3.18 3.64 5.95
CA ASP A 185 -3.31 5.10 6.01
C ASP A 185 -3.54 5.57 7.44
N VAL A 186 -2.49 5.42 8.28
CA VAL A 186 -2.55 5.83 9.70
C VAL A 186 -2.89 7.32 9.79
N SER A 187 -3.76 7.67 10.75
CA SER A 187 -4.41 8.97 10.84
C SER A 187 -4.49 9.48 12.28
N ALA A 188 -4.18 10.75 12.51
CA ALA A 188 -4.46 11.47 13.77
C ALA A 188 -5.80 12.20 13.63
N ARG A 189 -6.91 11.57 14.06
CA ARG A 189 -8.28 12.08 13.84
C ARG A 189 -8.56 13.41 14.52
N ASP A 190 -7.93 13.66 15.65
CA ASP A 190 -8.04 14.92 16.40
C ASP A 190 -7.32 16.10 15.74
N HIS A 191 -6.47 15.85 14.74
CA HIS A 191 -5.72 16.90 14.04
C HIS A 191 -6.33 17.31 12.70
N VAL A 192 -7.44 16.69 12.27
CA VAL A 192 -8.08 17.05 11.00
C VAL A 192 -8.82 18.37 11.08
N GLN A 193 -9.40 18.71 12.24
CA GLN A 193 -10.18 19.92 12.41
C GLN A 193 -9.33 21.10 12.89
N ARG A 194 -9.53 22.24 12.22
CA ARG A 194 -8.84 23.52 12.51
C ARG A 194 -9.89 24.58 12.79
N GLU A 195 -10.39 24.65 14.05
CA GLU A 195 -11.42 25.61 14.48
C GLU A 195 -10.99 27.07 14.26
N GLU A 196 -9.70 27.36 14.38
CA GLU A 196 -9.12 28.69 14.16
C GLU A 196 -9.08 29.10 12.67
N TRP A 197 -9.38 28.18 11.74
CA TRP A 197 -9.47 28.42 10.29
C TRP A 197 -10.85 28.09 9.74
N PRO A 198 -11.92 28.85 10.03
CA PRO A 198 -13.32 28.46 9.69
C PRO A 198 -13.57 28.23 8.20
N LEU A 199 -12.79 28.89 7.31
CA LEU A 199 -12.91 28.71 5.85
C LEU A 199 -12.14 27.46 5.34
N PHE A 200 -11.20 26.96 6.12
CA PHE A 200 -10.34 25.82 5.77
C PHE A 200 -10.26 24.88 6.97
N SER A 201 -11.44 24.43 7.43
CA SER A 201 -11.59 23.69 8.69
C SER A 201 -10.90 22.32 8.71
N SER A 202 -10.54 21.77 7.55
CA SER A 202 -9.89 20.46 7.44
C SER A 202 -8.41 20.59 7.11
N ASP A 203 -7.54 20.00 7.92
CA ASP A 203 -6.10 19.93 7.70
C ASP A 203 -5.67 18.47 7.49
N TRP A 204 -5.66 18.04 6.22
CA TRP A 204 -5.29 16.68 5.85
C TRP A 204 -3.80 16.40 6.08
N PHE A 205 -2.95 17.42 6.00
CA PHE A 205 -1.53 17.25 6.28
C PHE A 205 -1.29 16.97 7.78
N ALA A 206 -1.92 17.75 8.67
CA ALA A 206 -1.81 17.52 10.10
C ALA A 206 -2.37 16.16 10.54
N GLN A 207 -3.43 15.69 9.88
CA GLN A 207 -4.02 14.38 10.16
C GLN A 207 -3.16 13.20 9.67
N LYS A 208 -2.57 13.31 8.48
CA LYS A 208 -2.02 12.17 7.70
C LYS A 208 -0.50 12.24 7.49
N GLY A 209 0.13 13.36 7.80
CA GLY A 209 1.52 13.66 7.40
C GLY A 209 2.59 13.33 8.43
N TYR A 210 2.25 12.73 9.58
CA TYR A 210 3.21 12.33 10.60
C TYR A 210 4.22 11.30 10.06
N ASP A 211 5.45 11.37 10.54
CA ASP A 211 6.44 10.33 10.30
C ASP A 211 5.87 8.96 10.70
N THR A 212 6.19 7.91 9.95
CA THR A 212 5.74 6.53 10.12
C THR A 212 4.26 6.23 9.84
N PHE A 213 3.42 7.22 9.51
CA PHE A 213 1.99 7.04 9.31
C PHE A 213 1.60 6.41 7.96
N THR A 214 2.58 5.91 7.20
CA THR A 214 2.32 5.27 5.90
C THR A 214 3.11 3.96 5.76
N PRO A 215 2.76 2.89 6.51
CA PRO A 215 3.28 1.56 6.25
C PRO A 215 2.89 1.09 4.86
N ILE A 216 3.88 0.71 4.04
CA ILE A 216 3.67 0.16 2.69
C ILE A 216 4.47 -1.12 2.52
N GLY A 217 3.88 -2.13 1.91
CA GLY A 217 4.51 -3.40 1.60
C GLY A 217 3.66 -4.61 1.98
N PRO A 218 4.23 -5.83 1.98
CA PRO A 218 5.68 -6.12 2.02
C PRO A 218 6.40 -6.01 0.68
N VAL A 219 5.72 -6.22 -0.42
CA VAL A 219 6.27 -6.25 -1.78
C VAL A 219 5.26 -5.68 -2.78
N ILE A 220 5.67 -5.48 -4.02
CA ILE A 220 4.77 -5.29 -5.15
C ILE A 220 4.49 -6.66 -5.76
N VAL A 221 3.23 -7.07 -5.76
CA VAL A 221 2.75 -8.28 -6.43
C VAL A 221 2.29 -7.89 -7.83
N PRO A 222 2.86 -8.49 -8.90
CA PRO A 222 2.49 -8.15 -10.28
C PRO A 222 1.00 -8.33 -10.56
N ALA A 223 0.40 -7.41 -11.30
CA ALA A 223 -1.00 -7.50 -11.72
C ALA A 223 -1.29 -8.80 -12.49
N ALA A 224 -0.31 -9.34 -13.20
CA ALA A 224 -0.42 -10.60 -13.95
C ALA A 224 -0.79 -11.84 -13.09
N VAL A 225 -0.53 -11.80 -11.77
CA VAL A 225 -0.90 -12.89 -10.83
C VAL A 225 -2.07 -12.54 -9.92
N VAL A 226 -2.70 -11.39 -10.15
CA VAL A 226 -3.90 -10.94 -9.46
C VAL A 226 -5.00 -10.75 -10.51
N PRO A 227 -5.69 -11.82 -10.93
CA PRO A 227 -6.60 -11.77 -12.05
C PRO A 227 -7.84 -10.89 -11.80
N ASP A 228 -8.23 -10.73 -10.54
CA ASP A 228 -9.32 -9.85 -10.12
C ASP A 228 -8.93 -9.11 -8.82
N PRO A 229 -8.45 -7.86 -8.92
CA PRO A 229 -8.09 -7.08 -7.76
C PRO A 229 -9.30 -6.71 -6.88
N TYR A 230 -10.51 -6.72 -7.43
CA TYR A 230 -11.73 -6.40 -6.70
C TYR A 230 -12.20 -7.55 -5.79
N ALA A 231 -11.74 -8.78 -6.04
CA ALA A 231 -12.03 -9.93 -5.18
C ALA A 231 -11.12 -10.00 -3.93
N LEU A 232 -10.13 -9.11 -3.81
CA LEU A 232 -9.19 -9.13 -2.68
C LEU A 232 -9.89 -8.74 -1.38
N ALA A 233 -9.73 -9.57 -0.35
CA ALA A 233 -10.18 -9.27 1.01
C ALA A 233 -9.12 -8.44 1.74
N LEU A 234 -9.58 -7.39 2.43
CA LEU A 234 -8.77 -6.46 3.21
C LEU A 234 -9.10 -6.63 4.69
N ARG A 235 -8.11 -7.00 5.50
CA ARG A 235 -8.32 -7.22 6.94
C ARG A 235 -7.27 -6.51 7.78
N LEU A 236 -7.72 -6.01 8.92
CA LEU A 236 -6.84 -5.39 9.91
C LEU A 236 -7.22 -5.84 11.32
N TRP A 237 -6.21 -6.19 12.09
CA TRP A 237 -6.31 -6.48 13.52
C TRP A 237 -5.48 -5.49 14.32
N VAL A 238 -5.96 -5.16 15.52
CA VAL A 238 -5.18 -4.55 16.57
C VAL A 238 -5.01 -5.60 17.66
N ASP A 239 -3.76 -6.01 17.90
CA ASP A 239 -3.42 -7.21 18.65
C ASP A 239 -4.13 -8.45 18.04
N ASP A 240 -5.00 -9.12 18.81
CA ASP A 240 -5.75 -10.29 18.36
C ASP A 240 -7.19 -9.94 17.92
N GLU A 241 -7.60 -8.68 17.97
CA GLU A 241 -8.97 -8.25 17.66
C GLU A 241 -9.10 -7.79 16.22
N LEU A 242 -9.96 -8.46 15.43
CA LEU A 242 -10.29 -8.07 14.07
C LEU A 242 -11.07 -6.74 14.10
N LYS A 243 -10.56 -5.72 13.42
CA LYS A 243 -11.14 -4.38 13.34
C LYS A 243 -11.77 -4.09 12.00
N GLN A 244 -11.09 -4.46 10.91
CA GLN A 244 -11.60 -4.28 9.56
C GLN A 244 -11.64 -5.62 8.83
N ASP A 245 -12.73 -5.90 8.13
CA ASP A 245 -12.92 -7.08 7.25
C ASP A 245 -13.81 -6.66 6.08
N GLY A 246 -13.18 -6.28 4.99
CA GLY A 246 -13.84 -5.77 3.79
C GLY A 246 -13.30 -6.42 2.52
N VAL A 247 -13.90 -6.08 1.40
CA VAL A 247 -13.51 -6.56 0.07
C VAL A 247 -13.36 -5.38 -0.89
N ALA A 248 -12.35 -5.45 -1.77
CA ALA A 248 -12.04 -4.36 -2.68
C ALA A 248 -13.18 -4.00 -3.66
N SER A 249 -14.11 -4.92 -3.94
CA SER A 249 -15.30 -4.65 -4.76
C SER A 249 -16.27 -3.64 -4.14
N ASP A 250 -16.15 -3.33 -2.84
CA ASP A 250 -17.03 -2.38 -2.15
C ASP A 250 -16.58 -0.91 -2.35
N MET A 251 -15.52 -0.67 -3.15
CA MET A 251 -15.11 0.66 -3.57
C MET A 251 -16.24 1.39 -4.30
N VAL A 252 -16.45 2.67 -3.95
CA VAL A 252 -17.39 3.57 -4.64
C VAL A 252 -16.83 3.98 -6.00
N PHE A 253 -15.59 4.42 -6.02
CA PHE A 253 -14.80 4.69 -7.23
C PHE A 253 -13.79 3.57 -7.41
N ASP A 254 -13.87 2.87 -8.52
CA ASP A 254 -12.97 1.77 -8.80
C ASP A 254 -11.54 2.25 -9.14
N ILE A 255 -10.63 1.32 -9.36
CA ILE A 255 -9.22 1.63 -9.66
C ILE A 255 -9.12 2.48 -10.94
N ALA A 256 -9.94 2.17 -11.94
CA ALA A 256 -9.92 2.88 -13.22
C ALA A 256 -10.42 4.33 -13.09
N ASP A 257 -11.48 4.55 -12.32
CA ASP A 257 -12.01 5.90 -11.99
C ASP A 257 -10.94 6.75 -11.30
N GLN A 258 -10.22 6.17 -10.32
CA GLN A 258 -9.18 6.87 -9.56
C GLN A 258 -7.99 7.23 -10.45
N ILE A 259 -7.51 6.31 -11.30
CA ILE A 259 -6.42 6.57 -12.25
C ILE A 259 -6.85 7.65 -13.27
N GLU A 260 -8.05 7.55 -13.83
CA GLU A 260 -8.58 8.58 -14.73
C GLU A 260 -8.59 9.94 -14.04
N TYR A 261 -9.13 10.03 -12.84
CA TYR A 261 -9.24 11.28 -12.10
C TYR A 261 -7.87 11.92 -11.83
N VAL A 262 -6.95 11.18 -11.18
CA VAL A 262 -5.65 11.77 -10.79
C VAL A 262 -4.81 12.14 -11.99
N SER A 263 -4.89 11.35 -13.08
CA SER A 263 -4.12 11.61 -14.30
C SER A 263 -4.60 12.84 -15.08
N ARG A 264 -5.77 13.40 -14.76
CA ARG A 264 -6.21 14.70 -15.31
C ARG A 264 -5.33 15.85 -14.85
N PHE A 265 -4.78 15.76 -13.64
CA PHE A 265 -4.07 16.85 -12.97
C PHE A 265 -2.56 16.64 -12.95
N SER A 266 -2.12 15.38 -12.83
CA SER A 266 -0.71 15.00 -12.71
C SER A 266 -0.35 13.89 -13.68
N THR A 267 0.84 13.93 -14.25
CA THR A 267 1.39 12.82 -15.01
C THR A 267 1.79 11.71 -14.03
N LEU A 268 1.14 10.55 -14.12
CA LEU A 268 1.53 9.37 -13.39
C LEU A 268 2.80 8.75 -13.99
N ARG A 269 3.65 8.19 -13.14
CA ARG A 269 4.94 7.58 -13.50
C ARG A 269 5.09 6.21 -12.86
N PRO A 270 5.94 5.34 -13.44
CA PRO A 270 6.26 4.07 -12.79
C PRO A 270 6.74 4.26 -11.35
N GLY A 271 6.09 3.55 -10.42
CA GLY A 271 6.36 3.64 -8.99
C GLY A 271 5.44 4.58 -8.22
N ASP A 272 4.61 5.41 -8.88
CA ASP A 272 3.54 6.13 -8.19
C ASP A 272 2.54 5.14 -7.59
N ILE A 273 1.98 5.47 -6.44
CA ILE A 273 1.04 4.61 -5.72
C ILE A 273 -0.29 5.35 -5.52
N ILE A 274 -1.37 4.68 -5.89
CA ILE A 274 -2.74 5.09 -5.58
C ILE A 274 -3.26 4.12 -4.51
N SER A 275 -3.47 4.62 -3.30
CA SER A 275 -4.10 3.90 -2.19
C SER A 275 -5.60 4.14 -2.27
N THR A 276 -6.38 3.07 -2.32
CA THR A 276 -7.75 3.09 -2.87
C THR A 276 -8.84 3.41 -1.85
N GLY A 277 -8.47 3.81 -0.65
CA GLY A 277 -9.40 3.99 0.47
C GLY A 277 -9.57 2.73 1.31
N THR A 278 -10.22 2.89 2.45
CA THR A 278 -10.35 1.87 3.48
C THR A 278 -11.79 1.40 3.67
N PRO A 279 -12.04 0.10 3.97
CA PRO A 279 -13.36 -0.38 4.34
C PRO A 279 -13.76 0.07 5.75
N ALA A 280 -15.01 -0.22 6.15
CA ALA A 280 -15.55 0.01 7.49
C ALA A 280 -14.71 -0.67 8.60
N GLY A 281 -14.84 -0.21 9.83
CA GLY A 281 -14.17 -0.74 11.01
C GLY A 281 -12.98 0.08 11.49
N VAL A 282 -12.90 1.36 11.08
CA VAL A 282 -11.92 2.30 11.60
C VAL A 282 -12.21 2.66 13.07
N GLY A 283 -11.17 3.04 13.81
CA GLY A 283 -11.28 3.37 15.24
C GLY A 283 -12.22 4.54 15.52
N MET A 284 -12.27 5.52 14.62
CA MET A 284 -13.16 6.67 14.71
C MET A 284 -14.64 6.27 14.84
N ALA A 285 -15.08 5.21 14.15
CA ALA A 285 -16.47 4.76 14.20
C ALA A 285 -16.92 4.29 15.58
N THR A 286 -15.99 3.80 16.40
CA THR A 286 -16.26 3.26 17.74
C THR A 286 -15.67 4.10 18.88
N GLY A 287 -14.91 5.15 18.55
CA GLY A 287 -14.17 5.94 19.52
C GLY A 287 -12.98 5.20 20.14
N ARG A 288 -12.47 4.14 19.48
CA ARG A 288 -11.32 3.34 19.89
C ARG A 288 -10.10 3.69 19.02
N TYR A 289 -9.04 4.11 19.65
CA TYR A 289 -7.81 4.54 18.98
C TYR A 289 -6.60 3.72 19.45
N LEU A 290 -5.52 3.76 18.67
CA LEU A 290 -4.27 3.05 18.99
C LEU A 290 -3.61 3.62 20.24
N VAL A 291 -3.01 2.73 21.02
CA VAL A 291 -2.17 3.10 22.17
C VAL A 291 -0.80 2.43 22.06
N ALA A 292 0.22 3.09 22.60
CA ALA A 292 1.56 2.52 22.62
C ALA A 292 1.58 1.16 23.34
N GLY A 293 2.28 0.20 22.76
CA GLY A 293 2.35 -1.21 23.21
C GLY A 293 1.49 -2.17 22.39
N GLU A 294 0.53 -1.69 21.62
CA GLU A 294 -0.26 -2.50 20.70
C GLU A 294 0.47 -2.81 19.40
N THR A 295 -0.02 -3.79 18.67
CA THR A 295 0.50 -4.15 17.34
C THR A 295 -0.63 -4.22 16.34
N MET A 296 -0.51 -3.51 15.23
CA MET A 296 -1.37 -3.68 14.07
C MET A 296 -0.88 -4.83 13.21
N ARG A 297 -1.80 -5.68 12.76
CA ARG A 297 -1.59 -6.62 11.67
C ARG A 297 -2.54 -6.28 10.53
N VAL A 298 -2.00 -6.04 9.37
CA VAL A 298 -2.75 -5.71 8.15
C VAL A 298 -2.51 -6.79 7.12
N GLU A 299 -3.55 -7.30 6.48
CA GLU A 299 -3.45 -8.40 5.53
C GLU A 299 -4.39 -8.18 4.35
N ILE A 300 -3.87 -8.40 3.13
CA ILE A 300 -4.66 -8.50 1.90
C ILE A 300 -4.34 -9.82 1.24
N ASP A 301 -5.38 -10.56 0.86
CA ASP A 301 -5.25 -11.88 0.27
C ASP A 301 -4.32 -11.85 -0.94
N GLY A 302 -3.32 -12.73 -0.98
CA GLY A 302 -2.34 -12.80 -2.07
C GLY A 302 -1.23 -11.74 -2.04
N LEU A 303 -1.38 -10.65 -1.26
CA LEU A 303 -0.38 -9.57 -1.20
C LEU A 303 0.53 -9.67 0.04
N GLY A 304 0.23 -10.56 0.99
CA GLY A 304 1.00 -10.75 2.22
C GLY A 304 0.42 -10.00 3.40
N TYR A 305 1.30 -9.53 4.31
CA TYR A 305 0.88 -8.84 5.52
C TYR A 305 1.91 -7.81 5.99
N GLN A 306 1.43 -6.89 6.82
CA GLN A 306 2.23 -5.97 7.62
C GLN A 306 2.03 -6.28 9.10
N ARG A 307 3.03 -6.00 9.93
CA ARG A 307 2.94 -6.12 11.38
C ARG A 307 3.72 -4.98 12.05
N SER A 308 3.02 -3.92 12.38
CA SER A 308 3.60 -2.67 12.89
C SER A 308 3.30 -2.49 14.38
N PRO A 309 4.31 -2.55 15.27
CA PRO A 309 4.12 -2.19 16.66
C PRO A 309 3.88 -0.69 16.79
N VAL A 310 3.02 -0.29 17.72
CA VAL A 310 2.77 1.10 18.08
C VAL A 310 3.67 1.46 19.26
N VAL A 311 4.50 2.48 19.11
CA VAL A 311 5.43 2.94 20.15
C VAL A 311 5.23 4.43 20.42
N SER A 312 5.52 4.86 21.63
CA SER A 312 5.48 6.30 21.97
C SER A 312 6.62 7.03 21.27
N GLU A 313 6.36 8.22 20.74
CA GLU A 313 7.38 9.09 20.15
C GLU A 313 8.41 9.56 21.19
N ASP A 314 8.04 9.63 22.46
CA ASP A 314 8.87 10.14 23.58
C ASP A 314 9.90 9.11 24.13
N LEU A 315 10.22 8.05 23.39
CA LEU A 315 11.20 7.03 23.81
C LEU A 315 12.59 7.28 23.25
#